data_6a19f43728771d17ddaa28e207efa8d8
#
_entry.id   6a19f43728771d17ddaa28e207efa8d8
#
_cell.length_a   1.000
_cell.length_b   1.000
_cell.length_c   1.000
_cell.angle_alpha   90.00
_cell.angle_beta   90.00
_cell.angle_gamma   90.00
#
_symmetry.space_group_name_H-M   'P 1'
#
loop_
_entity.id
_entity.type
_entity.pdbx_description
1 polymer ?
#
loop_
_entity_poly.entity_id
_entity_poly.type
_entity_poly.pdbx_seq_one_letter_code
_entity_poly.pdbx_strand_id
1 'polypeptide(L)'
;MEPEIDLVADLNAEDDDGLGWSSLSDARDAARVRPRVMLIAGNRFGKAVVRVMAVDEDGQVHFTVLPGALEKNRHLVGRVVA
;
A
#
# COMPACT_ATOMS: atom_id res chain seq x y z
N MET A 1 15.93 11.81 5.13
CA MET A 1 14.81 12.10 4.23
C MET A 1 13.73 11.04 4.40
N GLU A 2 12.51 11.44 4.64
CA GLU A 2 11.43 10.49 4.81
C GLU A 2 11.05 9.86 3.46
N PRO A 3 10.72 8.55 3.46
CA PRO A 3 10.23 7.93 2.24
C PRO A 3 8.89 8.55 1.84
N GLU A 4 8.70 8.71 0.55
CA GLU A 4 7.44 9.21 0.02
C GLU A 4 6.35 8.16 0.13
N ILE A 5 5.15 8.60 0.49
CA ILE A 5 4.00 7.72 0.57
C ILE A 5 3.37 7.61 -0.81
N ASP A 6 3.26 6.38 -1.32
CA ASP A 6 2.60 6.11 -2.59
C ASP A 6 1.08 6.03 -2.44
N LEU A 7 0.61 5.59 -1.27
CA LEU A 7 -0.81 5.41 -0.98
C LEU A 7 -1.07 5.82 0.46
N VAL A 8 -1.80 6.91 0.65
CA VAL A 8 -2.18 7.35 2.00
C VAL A 8 -3.20 6.38 2.57
N ALA A 9 -2.91 5.82 3.73
CA ALA A 9 -3.77 4.83 4.36
C ALA A 9 -3.58 4.81 5.87
N ASP A 10 -4.59 4.35 6.58
CA ASP A 10 -4.49 4.02 7.99
C ASP A 10 -4.15 2.53 8.09
N LEU A 11 -2.91 2.22 8.48
CA LEU A 11 -2.44 0.84 8.54
C LEU A 11 -3.10 0.03 9.64
N ASN A 12 -3.84 0.67 10.55
CA ASN A 12 -4.60 0.00 11.60
C ASN A 12 -6.01 -0.37 11.16
N ALA A 13 -6.48 0.16 10.02
CA ALA A 13 -7.80 -0.15 9.50
C ALA A 13 -7.73 -1.40 8.63
N GLU A 14 -8.68 -2.32 8.83
CA GLU A 14 -8.78 -3.54 8.06
C GLU A 14 -10.19 -3.67 7.50
N ASP A 15 -10.31 -4.31 6.34
CA ASP A 15 -11.61 -4.65 5.78
C ASP A 15 -12.13 -5.98 6.36
N ASP A 16 -13.28 -6.46 5.86
CA ASP A 16 -13.89 -7.69 6.35
C ASP A 16 -13.01 -8.93 6.12
N ASP A 17 -12.08 -8.86 5.19
CA ASP A 17 -11.16 -9.97 4.89
C ASP A 17 -9.82 -9.84 5.63
N GLY A 18 -9.69 -8.85 6.50
CA GLY A 18 -8.47 -8.61 7.26
C GLY A 18 -7.39 -7.90 6.45
N LEU A 19 -7.74 -7.34 5.29
CA LEU A 19 -6.81 -6.59 4.46
C LEU A 19 -6.85 -5.10 4.80
N GLY A 20 -5.73 -4.43 4.67
CA GLY A 20 -5.71 -2.98 4.67
C GLY A 20 -6.46 -2.44 3.46
N TRP A 21 -6.94 -1.22 3.56
CA TRP A 21 -7.68 -0.63 2.46
C TRP A 21 -7.45 0.88 2.37
N SER A 22 -7.61 1.40 1.16
CA SER A 22 -7.55 2.83 0.89
C SER A 22 -8.29 3.12 -0.41
N SER A 23 -8.26 4.36 -0.86
CA SER A 23 -8.89 4.77 -2.10
C SER A 23 -7.83 5.12 -3.14
N LEU A 24 -8.11 4.83 -4.41
CA LEU A 24 -7.23 5.27 -5.50
C LEU A 24 -7.03 6.78 -5.50
N SER A 25 -8.01 7.54 -5.01
CA SER A 25 -7.89 9.00 -4.90
C SER A 25 -6.81 9.43 -3.91
N ASP A 26 -6.41 8.54 -3.00
CA ASP A 26 -5.36 8.79 -2.02
C ASP A 26 -3.98 8.33 -2.52
N ALA A 27 -3.91 7.81 -3.74
CA ALA A 27 -2.65 7.41 -4.34
C ALA A 27 -1.93 8.63 -4.93
N ARG A 28 -0.62 8.68 -4.73
CA ARG A 28 0.20 9.72 -5.35
C ARG A 28 0.19 9.61 -6.88
N ASP A 29 0.21 8.40 -7.39
CA ASP A 29 0.10 8.09 -8.81
C ASP A 29 -0.79 6.85 -8.96
N ALA A 30 -2.05 7.07 -9.29
CA ALA A 30 -3.03 5.99 -9.39
C ALA A 30 -2.66 4.95 -10.45
N ALA A 31 -1.93 5.36 -11.49
CA ALA A 31 -1.51 4.43 -12.55
C ALA A 31 -0.54 3.37 -12.05
N ARG A 32 0.15 3.62 -10.93
CA ARG A 32 1.08 2.65 -10.33
C ARG A 32 0.37 1.66 -9.41
N VAL A 33 -0.87 1.93 -9.01
CA VAL A 33 -1.59 1.09 -8.07
C VAL A 33 -2.29 -0.03 -8.83
N ARG A 34 -1.63 -1.17 -8.88
CA ARG A 34 -2.13 -2.37 -9.58
C ARG A 34 -1.93 -3.59 -8.69
N PRO A 35 -2.76 -4.64 -8.90
CA PRO A 35 -2.54 -5.89 -8.15
C PRO A 35 -1.10 -6.38 -8.28
N ARG A 36 -0.55 -6.86 -7.18
CA ARG A 36 0.80 -7.44 -7.05
C ARG A 36 1.94 -6.44 -7.01
N VAL A 37 1.66 -5.14 -7.13
CA VAL A 37 2.70 -4.11 -7.00
C VAL A 37 2.99 -3.87 -5.53
N MET A 38 4.27 -3.64 -5.21
CA MET A 38 4.70 -3.24 -3.88
C MET A 38 4.79 -1.72 -3.82
N LEU A 39 4.17 -1.13 -2.81
CA LEU A 39 4.11 0.32 -2.61
C LEU A 39 4.38 0.67 -1.16
N ILE A 40 4.70 1.93 -0.90
CA ILE A 40 4.75 2.46 0.46
C ILE A 40 3.38 3.03 0.78
N ALA A 41 2.73 2.47 1.80
CA ALA A 41 1.45 2.97 2.28
C ALA A 41 1.56 3.42 3.73
N GLY A 42 0.66 4.30 4.13
CA GLY A 42 0.58 4.79 5.49
C GLY A 42 0.23 6.25 5.56
N ASN A 43 0.64 6.86 6.68
CA ASN A 43 0.43 8.28 6.94
C ASN A 43 1.61 8.79 7.79
N ARG A 44 1.49 10.01 8.29
CA ARG A 44 2.56 10.61 9.10
C ARG A 44 2.86 9.86 10.41
N PHE A 45 1.97 8.99 10.86
CA PHE A 45 2.13 8.23 12.10
C PHE A 45 2.78 6.87 11.89
N GLY A 46 2.74 6.34 10.68
CA GLY A 46 3.36 5.06 10.37
C GLY A 46 3.30 4.73 8.89
N LYS A 47 4.36 4.13 8.41
CA LYS A 47 4.52 3.76 7.01
C LYS A 47 5.04 2.33 6.93
N ALA A 48 4.63 1.62 5.89
CA ALA A 48 5.13 0.27 5.64
C ALA A 48 5.08 -0.02 4.14
N VAL A 49 5.83 -1.03 3.72
CA VAL A 49 5.70 -1.56 2.36
C VAL A 49 4.50 -2.49 2.37
N VAL A 50 3.63 -2.30 1.40
CA VAL A 50 2.42 -3.11 1.24
C VAL A 50 2.43 -3.75 -0.14
N ARG A 51 1.75 -4.89 -0.25
CA ARG A 51 1.49 -5.55 -1.52
C ARG A 51 0.03 -5.31 -1.87
N VAL A 52 -0.22 -4.71 -3.02
CA VAL A 52 -1.58 -4.49 -3.49
C VAL A 52 -2.18 -5.85 -3.88
N MET A 53 -3.33 -6.17 -3.30
CA MET A 53 -4.02 -7.44 -3.55
C MET A 53 -5.10 -7.27 -4.62
N ALA A 54 -5.84 -6.17 -4.57
CA ALA A 54 -6.92 -5.91 -5.50
C ALA A 54 -7.25 -4.43 -5.56
N VAL A 55 -7.76 -4.01 -6.70
CA VAL A 55 -8.36 -2.68 -6.87
C VAL A 55 -9.74 -2.95 -7.44
N ASP A 56 -10.79 -2.57 -6.71
CA ASP A 56 -12.14 -2.84 -7.17
C ASP A 56 -12.69 -1.73 -8.07
N GLU A 57 -13.89 -1.95 -8.60
CA GLU A 57 -14.53 -1.03 -9.54
C GLU A 57 -14.83 0.33 -8.93
N ASP A 58 -15.01 0.38 -7.61
CA ASP A 58 -15.29 1.62 -6.89
C ASP A 58 -14.02 2.42 -6.59
N GLY A 59 -12.87 1.89 -6.98
CA GLY A 59 -11.58 2.51 -6.70
C GLY A 59 -11.05 2.23 -5.31
N GLN A 60 -11.58 1.22 -4.62
CA GLN A 60 -11.00 0.78 -3.35
C GLN A 60 -9.80 -0.10 -3.60
N VAL A 61 -8.72 0.20 -2.87
CA VAL A 61 -7.47 -0.55 -2.94
C VAL A 61 -7.37 -1.42 -1.70
N HIS A 62 -7.16 -2.71 -1.90
CA HIS A 62 -6.98 -3.67 -0.81
C HIS A 62 -5.55 -4.18 -0.83
N PHE A 63 -4.91 -4.23 0.34
CA PHE A 63 -3.49 -4.58 0.40
C PHE A 63 -3.16 -5.37 1.67
N THR A 64 -2.01 -6.04 1.63
CA THR A 64 -1.41 -6.66 2.81
C THR A 64 -0.16 -5.89 3.19
N VAL A 65 0.04 -5.69 4.50
CA VAL A 65 1.24 -5.05 5.02
C VAL A 65 2.32 -6.12 5.16
N LEU A 66 3.50 -5.86 4.57
CA LEU A 66 4.62 -6.79 4.71
C LEU A 66 5.17 -6.73 6.13
N PRO A 67 5.54 -7.87 6.70
CA PRO A 67 6.12 -7.90 8.04
C PRO A 67 7.49 -7.23 8.07
N GLY A 68 7.83 -6.65 9.20
CA GLY A 68 9.11 -5.99 9.41
C GLY A 68 9.06 -4.49 9.14
N ALA A 69 10.16 -3.83 9.46
CA ALA A 69 10.27 -2.39 9.28
C ALA A 69 10.29 -2.00 7.81
N LEU A 70 9.87 -0.78 7.52
CA LEU A 70 9.88 -0.22 6.17
C LEU A 70 11.23 -0.43 5.48
N GLU A 71 12.32 -0.13 6.16
CA GLU A 71 13.66 -0.21 5.59
C GLU A 71 14.03 -1.62 5.12
N LYS A 72 13.49 -2.63 5.80
CA LYS A 72 13.74 -4.03 5.48
C LYS A 72 13.15 -4.43 4.12
N ASN A 73 12.05 -3.79 3.76
CA ASN A 73 11.28 -4.12 2.55
C ASN A 73 11.40 -3.07 1.46
N ARG A 74 12.12 -2.00 1.73
CA ARG A 74 12.17 -0.84 0.83
C ARG A 74 12.64 -1.18 -0.59
N HIS A 75 13.54 -2.15 -0.71
CA HIS A 75 14.06 -2.59 -2.01
C HIS A 75 12.98 -3.23 -2.89
N LEU A 76 11.84 -3.61 -2.32
CA LEU A 76 10.75 -4.24 -3.06
C LEU A 76 9.81 -3.22 -3.71
N VAL A 77 9.88 -1.95 -3.28
CA VAL A 77 8.96 -0.91 -3.75
C VAL A 77 9.05 -0.75 -5.27
N GLY A 78 7.90 -0.73 -5.93
CA GLY A 78 7.80 -0.64 -7.38
C GLY A 78 7.89 -1.97 -8.11
N ARG A 79 8.20 -3.05 -7.41
CA ARG A 79 8.27 -4.38 -8.02
C ARG A 79 6.90 -5.01 -8.09
N VAL A 80 6.71 -5.84 -9.10
CA VAL A 80 5.50 -6.65 -9.27
C VAL A 80 5.85 -8.07 -8.85
N VAL A 81 5.06 -8.62 -7.92
CA VAL A 81 5.25 -9.98 -7.42
C VAL A 81 4.24 -10.89 -8.12
N ALA A 82 4.75 -11.90 -8.78
CA ALA A 82 3.93 -12.87 -9.49
C ALA A 82 3.11 -13.74 -8.53
#